data_917beee74a8c33ce1474b6c7348a9a1e
#
_entry.id   917beee74a8c33ce1474b6c7348a9a1e
#
_cell.length_a   1.000
_cell.length_b   1.000
_cell.length_c   1.000
_cell.angle_alpha   90.00
_cell.angle_beta   90.00
_cell.angle_gamma   90.00
#
_symmetry.space_group_name_H-M   'P 1'
#
loop_
_entity.id
_entity.type
_entity.pdbx_description
1 polymer ?
#
loop_
_entity_poly.entity_id
_entity_poly.type
_entity_poly.pdbx_seq_one_letter_code
_entity_poly.pdbx_strand_id
1 'polypeptide(L)'
;MDNKVVQTLARACVAGGWECLRFNFRGVGNSQGVYDEGRGETQDLVALLEQLAPDAPLVLAGFSFGAFVTCQAVQALWPTGRLKKIILVGTAVSHFSATPLPLEAHEHTLVIHGESDDTVALSAVMDWARPQQLPVTVFPGTGHFFHGQLPLLKSLAMRHLRV
;
A
#
# COMPACT_ATOMS: atom_id res chain seq x y z
N MET A 1 -15.52 1.70 0.16
CA MET A 1 -14.81 0.68 0.98
C MET A 1 -14.99 -0.77 0.53
N ASP A 2 -15.52 -1.00 -0.68
CA ASP A 2 -15.91 -2.37 -1.13
C ASP A 2 -14.87 -3.05 -2.01
N ASN A 3 -13.68 -2.47 -2.16
CA ASN A 3 -12.60 -3.06 -2.95
C ASN A 3 -12.11 -4.36 -2.31
N LYS A 4 -12.19 -5.46 -3.07
CA LYS A 4 -11.85 -6.81 -2.60
C LYS A 4 -10.36 -6.98 -2.27
N VAL A 5 -9.47 -6.27 -2.97
CA VAL A 5 -8.02 -6.29 -2.67
C VAL A 5 -7.77 -5.66 -1.30
N VAL A 6 -8.34 -4.46 -1.05
CA VAL A 6 -8.24 -3.76 0.25
C VAL A 6 -8.83 -4.60 1.38
N GLN A 7 -9.98 -5.24 1.17
CA GLN A 7 -10.57 -6.15 2.16
C GLN A 7 -9.67 -7.35 2.44
N THR A 8 -9.01 -7.88 1.40
CA THR A 8 -8.09 -9.01 1.53
C THR A 8 -6.85 -8.65 2.34
N LEU A 9 -6.26 -7.47 2.10
CA LEU A 9 -5.14 -6.95 2.88
C LEU A 9 -5.54 -6.72 4.35
N ALA A 10 -6.70 -6.11 4.59
CA ALA A 10 -7.21 -5.92 5.95
C ALA A 10 -7.38 -7.26 6.70
N ARG A 11 -7.95 -8.28 6.05
CA ARG A 11 -8.08 -9.61 6.63
C ARG A 11 -6.73 -10.30 6.86
N ALA A 12 -5.72 -10.00 6.04
CA ALA A 12 -4.35 -10.49 6.26
C ALA A 12 -3.74 -9.85 7.52
N CYS A 13 -3.90 -8.54 7.71
CA CYS A 13 -3.43 -7.83 8.90
C CYS A 13 -4.08 -8.39 10.18
N VAL A 14 -5.40 -8.50 10.19
CA VAL A 14 -6.13 -9.06 11.36
C VAL A 14 -5.70 -10.49 11.65
N ALA A 15 -5.57 -11.34 10.63
CA ALA A 15 -5.10 -12.72 10.81
C ALA A 15 -3.63 -12.81 11.26
N GLY A 16 -2.83 -11.76 11.01
CA GLY A 16 -1.46 -11.59 11.49
C GLY A 16 -1.37 -10.98 12.89
N GLY A 17 -2.50 -10.75 13.57
CA GLY A 17 -2.53 -10.19 14.93
C GLY A 17 -2.47 -8.65 15.01
N TRP A 18 -2.66 -7.96 13.89
CA TRP A 18 -2.69 -6.50 13.84
C TRP A 18 -4.13 -5.97 13.94
N GLU A 19 -4.32 -4.91 14.69
CA GLU A 19 -5.54 -4.10 14.54
C GLU A 19 -5.56 -3.45 13.15
N CYS A 20 -6.72 -3.36 12.51
CA CYS A 20 -6.81 -2.87 11.15
C CYS A 20 -7.83 -1.75 11.03
N LEU A 21 -7.36 -0.58 10.60
CA LEU A 21 -8.17 0.54 10.20
C LEU A 21 -8.27 0.62 8.68
N ARG A 22 -9.49 0.77 8.16
CA ARG A 22 -9.77 1.14 6.77
C ARG A 22 -10.59 2.41 6.75
N PHE A 23 -10.28 3.31 5.86
CA PHE A 23 -11.01 4.56 5.69
C PHE A 23 -11.22 4.88 4.21
N ASN A 24 -12.18 5.72 3.90
CA ASN A 24 -12.33 6.31 2.57
C ASN A 24 -11.49 7.59 2.50
N PHE A 25 -10.77 7.77 1.42
CA PHE A 25 -10.07 9.03 1.15
C PHE A 25 -11.06 10.20 1.09
N ARG A 26 -10.53 11.41 1.24
CA ARG A 26 -11.30 12.65 1.10
C ARG A 26 -12.12 12.65 -0.20
N GLY A 27 -13.36 13.13 -0.13
CA GLY A 27 -14.27 13.16 -1.27
C GLY A 27 -14.85 11.80 -1.70
N VAL A 28 -14.53 10.70 -1.00
CA VAL A 28 -15.04 9.36 -1.31
C VAL A 28 -16.07 8.92 -0.29
N GLY A 29 -17.23 8.46 -0.76
CA GLY A 29 -18.34 8.04 0.10
C GLY A 29 -18.82 9.17 1.01
N ASN A 30 -18.80 8.96 2.32
CA ASN A 30 -19.17 9.96 3.31
C ASN A 30 -17.99 10.80 3.85
N SER A 31 -16.77 10.59 3.35
CA SER A 31 -15.61 11.39 3.73
C SER A 31 -15.71 12.78 3.13
N GLN A 32 -15.49 13.79 3.96
CA GLN A 32 -15.49 15.20 3.54
C GLN A 32 -14.25 15.54 2.71
N GLY A 33 -14.24 16.76 2.16
CA GLY A 33 -13.13 17.26 1.35
C GLY A 33 -13.25 16.88 -0.11
N VAL A 34 -12.19 17.17 -0.84
CA VAL A 34 -12.08 16.91 -2.28
C VAL A 34 -10.75 16.21 -2.57
N TYR A 35 -10.73 15.42 -3.64
CA TYR A 35 -9.53 14.78 -4.15
C TYR A 35 -8.40 15.79 -4.39
N ASP A 36 -7.19 15.49 -3.90
CA ASP A 36 -6.02 16.38 -3.96
C ASP A 36 -4.75 15.67 -4.46
N GLU A 37 -4.90 14.81 -5.45
CA GLU A 37 -3.80 14.15 -6.17
C GLU A 37 -2.80 13.41 -5.25
N GLY A 38 -3.25 12.97 -4.10
CA GLY A 38 -2.47 12.27 -3.09
C GLY A 38 -1.81 13.15 -2.03
N ARG A 39 -1.72 14.47 -2.22
CA ARG A 39 -1.16 15.38 -1.21
C ARG A 39 -2.01 15.42 0.05
N GLY A 40 -3.26 15.81 -0.09
CA GLY A 40 -4.19 15.87 1.00
C GLY A 40 -4.52 14.50 1.57
N GLU A 41 -4.63 13.47 0.72
CA GLU A 41 -4.85 12.08 1.14
C GLU A 41 -3.71 11.56 2.02
N THR A 42 -2.46 11.94 1.71
CA THR A 42 -1.29 11.60 2.54
C THR A 42 -1.33 12.31 3.88
N GLN A 43 -1.68 13.60 3.89
CA GLN A 43 -1.82 14.38 5.13
C GLN A 43 -2.92 13.80 6.02
N ASP A 44 -4.06 13.43 5.44
CA ASP A 44 -5.17 12.80 6.16
C ASP A 44 -4.75 11.47 6.80
N LEU A 45 -4.00 10.63 6.05
CA LEU A 45 -3.51 9.36 6.55
C LEU A 45 -2.56 9.56 7.75
N VAL A 46 -1.59 10.47 7.63
CA VAL A 46 -0.63 10.75 8.71
C VAL A 46 -1.35 11.31 9.94
N ALA A 47 -2.23 12.30 9.76
CA ALA A 47 -3.00 12.90 10.85
C ALA A 47 -3.90 11.87 11.56
N LEU A 48 -4.53 10.97 10.79
CA LEU A 48 -5.37 9.90 11.33
C LEU A 48 -4.56 8.94 12.22
N LEU A 49 -3.34 8.58 11.78
CA LEU A 49 -2.45 7.69 12.55
C LEU A 49 -1.91 8.38 13.81
N GLU A 50 -1.61 9.66 13.76
CA GLU A 50 -1.20 10.44 14.93
C GLU A 50 -2.33 10.56 15.95
N GLN A 51 -3.57 10.68 15.49
CA GLN A 51 -4.74 10.80 16.35
C GLN A 51 -5.14 9.47 17.01
N LEU A 52 -5.12 8.37 16.22
CA LEU A 52 -5.67 7.08 16.68
C LEU A 52 -4.62 6.13 17.26
N ALA A 53 -3.37 6.29 16.87
CA ALA A 53 -2.28 5.37 17.23
C ALA A 53 -0.94 6.10 17.38
N PRO A 54 -0.83 7.14 18.24
CA PRO A 54 0.33 8.04 18.31
C PRO A 54 1.65 7.30 18.60
N ASP A 55 1.61 6.26 19.43
CA ASP A 55 2.80 5.53 19.90
C ASP A 55 2.84 4.07 19.42
N ALA A 56 1.82 3.61 18.69
CA ALA A 56 1.74 2.22 18.29
C ALA A 56 2.68 1.90 17.12
N PRO A 57 3.20 0.65 17.03
CA PRO A 57 3.84 0.16 15.82
C PRO A 57 2.83 0.12 14.67
N LEU A 58 3.29 0.47 13.46
CA LEU A 58 2.44 0.63 12.29
C LEU A 58 2.77 -0.38 11.19
N VAL A 59 1.74 -0.80 10.49
CA VAL A 59 1.80 -1.45 9.19
C VAL A 59 1.01 -0.59 8.21
N LEU A 60 1.61 -0.24 7.09
CA LEU A 60 0.90 0.41 5.99
C LEU A 60 0.66 -0.59 4.86
N ALA A 61 -0.57 -0.67 4.39
CA ALA A 61 -0.95 -1.51 3.26
C ALA A 61 -1.82 -0.70 2.28
N GLY A 62 -1.37 -0.57 1.05
CA GLY A 62 -2.07 0.19 0.02
C GLY A 62 -2.34 -0.61 -1.24
N PHE A 63 -3.43 -0.28 -1.94
CA PHE A 63 -3.77 -0.79 -3.25
C PHE A 63 -3.96 0.36 -4.24
N SER A 64 -3.35 0.25 -5.43
CA SER A 64 -3.49 1.21 -6.53
C SER A 64 -3.14 2.63 -6.09
N PHE A 65 -4.07 3.58 -6.15
CA PHE A 65 -3.91 4.93 -5.60
C PHE A 65 -3.53 4.91 -4.11
N GLY A 66 -4.11 4.00 -3.32
CA GLY A 66 -3.75 3.84 -1.91
C GLY A 66 -2.30 3.37 -1.70
N ALA A 67 -1.74 2.60 -2.62
CA ALA A 67 -0.33 2.23 -2.58
C ALA A 67 0.58 3.43 -2.90
N PHE A 68 0.19 4.27 -3.85
CA PHE A 68 0.87 5.55 -4.11
C PHE A 68 0.85 6.46 -2.87
N VAL A 69 -0.33 6.67 -2.25
CA VAL A 69 -0.44 7.45 -1.00
C VAL A 69 0.42 6.85 0.12
N THR A 70 0.50 5.51 0.20
CA THR A 70 1.39 4.82 1.14
C THR A 70 2.85 5.18 0.91
N CYS A 71 3.35 5.18 -0.34
CA CYS A 71 4.72 5.59 -0.65
C CYS A 71 5.03 7.01 -0.16
N GLN A 72 4.09 7.93 -0.31
CA GLN A 72 4.23 9.31 0.16
C GLN A 72 4.25 9.39 1.69
N ALA A 73 3.36 8.66 2.37
CA ALA A 73 3.27 8.65 3.83
C ALA A 73 4.50 8.01 4.50
N VAL A 74 5.16 7.05 3.84
CA VAL A 74 6.40 6.44 4.34
C VAL A 74 7.47 7.50 4.62
N GLN A 75 7.56 8.55 3.81
CA GLN A 75 8.56 9.63 4.01
C GLN A 75 8.43 10.30 5.38
N ALA A 76 7.20 10.51 5.85
CA ALA A 76 6.94 11.12 7.15
C ALA A 76 7.00 10.11 8.31
N LEU A 77 6.58 8.86 8.07
CA LEU A 77 6.40 7.87 9.11
C LEU A 77 7.63 7.01 9.38
N TRP A 78 8.48 6.78 8.36
CA TRP A 78 9.70 5.97 8.52
C TRP A 78 10.67 6.52 9.59
N PRO A 79 10.98 7.84 9.59
CA PRO A 79 11.88 8.41 10.59
C PRO A 79 11.39 8.29 12.03
N THR A 80 10.09 8.05 12.24
CA THR A 80 9.54 7.87 13.60
C THR A 80 9.90 6.52 14.24
N GLY A 81 10.43 5.56 13.47
CA GLY A 81 10.73 4.20 13.92
C GLY A 81 9.50 3.33 14.20
N ARG A 82 8.29 3.88 14.00
CA ARG A 82 7.01 3.17 14.26
C ARG A 82 6.61 2.25 13.12
N LEU A 83 6.96 2.59 11.88
CA LEU A 83 6.57 1.81 10.70
C LEU A 83 7.39 0.52 10.61
N LYS A 84 6.74 -0.62 10.75
CA LYS A 84 7.36 -1.94 10.81
C LYS A 84 7.27 -2.73 9.53
N LYS A 85 6.16 -2.61 8.79
CA LYS A 85 5.94 -3.32 7.52
C LYS A 85 5.17 -2.43 6.54
N ILE A 86 5.46 -2.61 5.26
CA ILE A 86 4.84 -1.90 4.14
C ILE A 86 4.39 -2.93 3.12
N ILE A 87 3.15 -2.82 2.63
CA ILE A 87 2.61 -3.66 1.56
C ILE A 87 2.04 -2.77 0.46
N LEU A 88 2.58 -2.87 -0.73
CA LEU A 88 2.20 -2.08 -1.91
C LEU A 88 1.66 -3.03 -2.98
N VAL A 89 0.40 -2.87 -3.36
CA VAL A 89 -0.25 -3.72 -4.36
C VAL A 89 -0.76 -2.88 -5.53
N GLY A 90 -0.34 -3.20 -6.75
CA GLY A 90 -0.77 -2.51 -7.96
C GLY A 90 -0.52 -1.01 -7.92
N THR A 91 0.65 -0.59 -7.46
CA THR A 91 0.99 0.81 -7.15
C THR A 91 0.84 1.73 -8.37
N ALA A 92 0.04 2.78 -8.26
CA ALA A 92 -0.37 3.66 -9.37
C ALA A 92 0.74 4.62 -9.86
N VAL A 93 1.94 4.10 -10.10
CA VAL A 93 3.13 4.87 -10.52
C VAL A 93 3.07 5.41 -11.95
N SER A 94 2.20 4.86 -12.80
CA SER A 94 1.99 5.36 -14.17
C SER A 94 1.15 6.64 -14.22
N HIS A 95 0.40 6.91 -13.16
CA HIS A 95 -0.50 8.07 -13.06
C HIS A 95 0.03 9.13 -12.09
N PHE A 96 0.91 8.74 -11.18
CA PHE A 96 1.45 9.60 -10.13
C PHE A 96 2.95 9.36 -9.94
N SER A 97 3.68 10.41 -9.62
CA SER A 97 5.12 10.30 -9.30
C SER A 97 5.28 9.80 -7.85
N ALA A 98 5.26 8.49 -7.67
CA ALA A 98 5.50 7.89 -6.36
C ALA A 98 6.93 8.14 -5.90
N THR A 99 7.10 8.69 -4.71
CA THR A 99 8.40 8.93 -4.10
C THR A 99 9.12 7.59 -3.86
N PRO A 100 10.40 7.46 -4.20
CA PRO A 100 11.19 6.29 -3.84
C PRO A 100 11.19 6.06 -2.33
N LEU A 101 11.19 4.81 -1.92
CA LEU A 101 11.23 4.47 -0.49
C LEU A 101 12.63 4.66 0.09
N PRO A 102 12.76 5.00 1.39
CA PRO A 102 14.05 4.94 2.07
C PRO A 102 14.69 3.56 1.92
N LEU A 103 16.00 3.50 1.72
CA LEU A 103 16.71 2.23 1.47
C LEU A 103 16.50 1.23 2.62
N GLU A 104 16.50 1.71 3.85
CA GLU A 104 16.32 0.89 5.05
C GLU A 104 14.89 0.33 5.16
N ALA A 105 13.92 0.93 4.45
CA ALA A 105 12.55 0.43 4.39
C ALA A 105 12.38 -0.76 3.42
N HIS A 106 13.34 -1.02 2.53
CA HIS A 106 13.18 -2.02 1.47
C HIS A 106 12.96 -3.43 2.01
N GLU A 107 13.73 -3.87 3.01
CA GLU A 107 13.58 -5.18 3.64
C GLU A 107 12.25 -5.35 4.41
N HIS A 108 11.60 -4.23 4.73
CA HIS A 108 10.29 -4.15 5.38
C HIS A 108 9.14 -3.99 4.38
N THR A 109 9.45 -3.96 3.07
CA THR A 109 8.46 -3.67 2.01
C THR A 109 8.19 -4.90 1.15
N LEU A 110 6.92 -5.20 0.95
CA LEU A 110 6.42 -6.17 -0.01
C LEU A 110 5.70 -5.44 -1.14
N VAL A 111 6.27 -5.46 -2.34
CA VAL A 111 5.61 -4.96 -3.55
C VAL A 111 5.02 -6.13 -4.32
N ILE A 112 3.72 -6.04 -4.65
CA ILE A 112 3.00 -7.07 -5.42
C ILE A 112 2.35 -6.42 -6.64
N HIS A 113 2.53 -7.06 -7.81
CA HIS A 113 1.92 -6.55 -9.05
C HIS A 113 1.42 -7.70 -9.94
N GLY A 114 0.32 -7.45 -10.66
CA GLY A 114 -0.20 -8.39 -11.65
C GLY A 114 0.52 -8.22 -13.00
N GLU A 115 0.96 -9.32 -13.61
CA GLU A 115 1.66 -9.26 -14.90
C GLU A 115 0.79 -8.64 -16.01
N SER A 116 -0.51 -8.95 -16.01
CA SER A 116 -1.49 -8.51 -17.00
C SER A 116 -2.35 -7.34 -16.48
N ASP A 117 -1.78 -6.51 -15.59
CA ASP A 117 -2.46 -5.32 -15.08
C ASP A 117 -2.65 -4.30 -16.22
N ASP A 118 -3.92 -4.05 -16.57
CA ASP A 118 -4.33 -3.13 -17.63
C ASP A 118 -4.59 -1.69 -17.15
N THR A 119 -4.56 -1.48 -15.85
CA THR A 119 -4.72 -0.17 -15.21
C THR A 119 -3.38 0.48 -14.93
N VAL A 120 -2.44 -0.31 -14.41
CA VAL A 120 -1.05 0.11 -14.14
C VAL A 120 -0.12 -0.91 -14.78
N ALA A 121 0.52 -0.56 -15.88
CA ALA A 121 1.42 -1.48 -16.58
C ALA A 121 2.56 -1.95 -15.67
N LEU A 122 2.88 -3.26 -15.71
CA LEU A 122 4.00 -3.84 -14.95
C LEU A 122 5.31 -3.11 -15.26
N SER A 123 5.53 -2.69 -16.51
CA SER A 123 6.72 -1.93 -16.92
C SER A 123 6.88 -0.65 -16.12
N ALA A 124 5.79 0.09 -15.85
CA ALA A 124 5.83 1.33 -15.06
C ALA A 124 6.26 1.06 -13.61
N VAL A 125 5.76 -0.02 -13.01
CA VAL A 125 6.19 -0.41 -11.65
C VAL A 125 7.66 -0.85 -11.63
N MET A 126 8.10 -1.60 -12.65
CA MET A 126 9.51 -1.99 -12.77
C MET A 126 10.42 -0.79 -13.00
N ASP A 127 10.01 0.21 -13.77
CA ASP A 127 10.77 1.44 -14.01
C ASP A 127 10.88 2.30 -12.74
N TRP A 128 9.86 2.30 -11.89
CA TRP A 128 9.91 2.94 -10.57
C TRP A 128 10.77 2.15 -9.57
N ALA A 129 10.69 0.82 -9.57
CA ALA A 129 11.39 -0.04 -8.61
C ALA A 129 12.89 -0.21 -8.93
N ARG A 130 13.25 -0.27 -10.22
CA ARG A 130 14.62 -0.60 -10.69
C ARG A 130 15.68 0.38 -10.19
N PRO A 131 15.52 1.72 -10.25
CA PRO A 131 16.55 2.65 -9.77
C PRO A 131 16.86 2.52 -8.29
N GLN A 132 15.88 2.09 -7.50
CA GLN A 132 16.02 1.88 -6.06
C GLN A 132 16.29 0.41 -5.69
N GLN A 133 16.40 -0.50 -6.66
CA GLN A 133 16.63 -1.94 -6.46
C GLN A 133 15.58 -2.61 -5.56
N LEU A 134 14.33 -2.11 -5.58
CA LEU A 134 13.24 -2.62 -4.77
C LEU A 134 12.65 -3.88 -5.42
N PRO A 135 12.62 -5.04 -4.75
CA PRO A 135 12.04 -6.26 -5.29
C PRO A 135 10.54 -6.14 -5.57
N VAL A 136 10.09 -6.72 -6.69
CA VAL A 136 8.67 -6.79 -7.06
C VAL A 136 8.25 -8.24 -7.20
N THR A 137 7.21 -8.63 -6.46
CA THR A 137 6.56 -9.94 -6.61
C THR A 137 5.51 -9.87 -7.70
N VAL A 138 5.74 -10.56 -8.80
CA VAL A 138 4.83 -10.57 -9.94
C VAL A 138 3.91 -11.79 -9.91
N PHE A 139 2.61 -11.56 -10.12
CA PHE A 139 1.61 -12.61 -10.29
C PHE A 139 1.37 -12.84 -11.79
N PRO A 140 1.82 -14.00 -12.34
CA PRO A 140 1.65 -14.29 -13.76
C PRO A 140 0.18 -14.28 -14.19
N GLY A 141 -0.10 -13.69 -15.35
CA GLY A 141 -1.43 -13.63 -15.97
C GLY A 141 -2.52 -12.92 -15.15
N THR A 142 -2.14 -12.20 -14.08
CA THR A 142 -3.08 -11.58 -13.15
C THR A 142 -3.28 -10.11 -13.49
N GLY A 143 -4.54 -9.67 -13.56
CA GLY A 143 -4.92 -8.27 -13.76
C GLY A 143 -4.95 -7.46 -12.46
N HIS A 144 -5.32 -6.16 -12.60
CA HIS A 144 -5.27 -5.17 -11.52
C HIS A 144 -5.98 -5.59 -10.23
N PHE A 145 -7.14 -6.23 -10.33
CA PHE A 145 -7.98 -6.57 -9.18
C PHE A 145 -7.73 -7.97 -8.60
N PHE A 146 -6.72 -8.68 -9.08
CA PHE A 146 -6.32 -10.00 -8.58
C PHE A 146 -7.46 -11.02 -8.57
N HIS A 147 -8.34 -10.99 -9.58
CA HIS A 147 -9.44 -11.95 -9.70
C HIS A 147 -8.89 -13.40 -9.71
N GLY A 148 -9.47 -14.25 -8.84
CA GLY A 148 -9.02 -15.64 -8.68
C GLY A 148 -7.74 -15.81 -7.86
N GLN A 149 -7.00 -14.73 -7.54
CA GLN A 149 -5.71 -14.77 -6.84
C GLN A 149 -5.72 -14.15 -5.44
N LEU A 150 -6.88 -13.68 -4.97
CA LEU A 150 -7.00 -13.07 -3.63
C LEU A 150 -6.55 -13.98 -2.47
N PRO A 151 -6.77 -15.32 -2.50
CA PRO A 151 -6.24 -16.20 -1.46
C PRO A 151 -4.71 -16.23 -1.42
N LEU A 152 -4.04 -16.26 -2.58
CA LEU A 152 -2.58 -16.21 -2.66
C LEU A 152 -2.03 -14.86 -2.23
N LEU A 153 -2.67 -13.76 -2.65
CA LEU A 153 -2.36 -12.40 -2.20
C LEU A 153 -2.40 -12.32 -0.66
N LYS A 154 -3.48 -12.81 -0.05
CA LYS A 154 -3.62 -12.88 1.41
C LYS A 154 -2.47 -13.66 2.06
N SER A 155 -2.14 -14.84 1.50
CA SER A 155 -1.07 -15.69 2.03
C SER A 155 0.30 -15.01 2.00
N LEU A 156 0.63 -14.29 0.92
CA LEU A 156 1.88 -13.52 0.81
C LEU A 156 1.92 -12.37 1.81
N ALA A 157 0.83 -11.60 1.91
CA ALA A 157 0.71 -10.52 2.88
C ALA A 157 0.89 -11.04 4.33
N MET A 158 0.20 -12.13 4.69
CA MET A 158 0.33 -12.74 6.02
C MET A 158 1.76 -13.22 6.32
N ARG A 159 2.46 -13.79 5.34
CA ARG A 159 3.87 -14.21 5.53
C ARG A 159 4.79 -13.00 5.77
N HIS A 160 4.57 -11.92 5.05
CA HIS A 160 5.34 -10.68 5.22
C HIS A 160 5.10 -10.02 6.59
N LEU A 161 3.87 -10.12 7.12
CA LEU A 161 3.46 -9.54 8.40
C LEU A 161 3.96 -10.33 9.62
N ARG A 162 4.45 -11.56 9.44
CA ARG A 162 5.06 -12.32 10.53
C ARG A 162 6.38 -11.66 10.93
N VAL A 163 6.55 -11.43 12.21
CA VAL A 163 7.79 -10.95 12.84
C VAL A 163 8.70 -12.12 13.11
#